data_9853e7a9c7c7c7948cb14ff0d930b520
#
_entry.id   9853e7a9c7c7c7948cb14ff0d930b520
#
_cell.length_a   1.000
_cell.length_b   1.000
_cell.length_c   1.000
_cell.angle_alpha   90.00
_cell.angle_beta   90.00
_cell.angle_gamma   90.00
#
_symmetry.space_group_name_H-M   'P 1'
#
loop_
_entity.id
_entity.type
_entity.pdbx_description
1 polymer ?
#
loop_
_entity_poly.entity_id
_entity_poly.type
_entity_poly.pdbx_seq_one_letter_code
_entity_poly.pdbx_strand_id
1 'polypeptide(L)'
;MKKIFLAVLAVATVFTVSAQYKAPQIVANGGYHKHASSGAKNSMSALKAAQKLKIYGSECDVNLTKDGKVLVVQSGWHPGGKANPKADVQRSSAKKMLDIPFANGEYISTLEDFLKRAAKKPATKLILDLKSQATLQRETKLVDEVLAIVEKAGMQSNVEYLAAHPWVAFELVKKAPQGSAIAYLGNDYDPVYVKGMGCTSLDYNIKVWKKKKNWIKQAHKLGLVVNAWVVNKEEDIRWCIQNGVDIITTDEPVLAKKIVKEMCGKQK
;
A
#
# COMPACT_ATOMS: atom_id res chain seq x y z
N MET A 1 -57.75 3.06 -55.77
CA MET A 1 -57.28 3.71 -54.54
C MET A 1 -56.27 2.77 -53.82
N LYS A 2 -54.95 3.01 -53.97
CA LYS A 2 -53.90 2.20 -53.36
C LYS A 2 -53.58 2.80 -51.99
N LYS A 3 -53.78 2.04 -50.89
CA LYS A 3 -53.44 2.43 -49.57
C LYS A 3 -51.95 2.12 -49.35
N ILE A 4 -51.13 3.15 -49.15
CA ILE A 4 -49.70 3.03 -48.75
C ILE A 4 -49.68 2.92 -47.26
N PHE A 5 -49.21 1.76 -46.72
CA PHE A 5 -48.86 1.58 -45.29
C PHE A 5 -47.44 2.09 -45.03
N LEU A 6 -47.33 3.16 -44.28
CA LEU A 6 -46.03 3.68 -43.80
C LEU A 6 -45.67 2.93 -42.51
N ALA A 7 -44.69 2.05 -42.59
CA ALA A 7 -44.14 1.39 -41.39
C ALA A 7 -43.12 2.34 -40.75
N VAL A 8 -43.44 2.89 -39.59
CA VAL A 8 -42.49 3.66 -38.76
C VAL A 8 -41.63 2.69 -37.96
N LEU A 9 -40.36 2.56 -38.34
CA LEU A 9 -39.35 1.78 -37.59
C LEU A 9 -38.89 2.65 -36.43
N ALA A 10 -39.37 2.36 -35.21
CA ALA A 10 -38.82 2.98 -33.97
C ALA A 10 -37.49 2.34 -33.63
N VAL A 11 -36.38 3.03 -33.91
CA VAL A 11 -35.05 2.64 -33.44
C VAL A 11 -34.94 3.03 -31.97
N ALA A 12 -35.10 2.04 -31.08
CA ALA A 12 -34.81 2.21 -29.65
C ALA A 12 -33.30 2.27 -29.43
N THR A 13 -32.76 3.47 -29.30
CA THR A 13 -31.37 3.69 -28.82
C THR A 13 -31.30 3.31 -27.35
N VAL A 14 -30.78 2.13 -27.05
CA VAL A 14 -30.45 1.71 -25.69
C VAL A 14 -29.24 2.52 -25.25
N PHE A 15 -29.44 3.60 -24.51
CA PHE A 15 -28.38 4.27 -23.79
C PHE A 15 -27.96 3.38 -22.63
N THR A 16 -26.90 2.58 -22.80
CA THR A 16 -26.22 1.95 -21.68
C THR A 16 -25.51 3.03 -20.91
N VAL A 17 -26.11 3.54 -19.84
CA VAL A 17 -25.40 4.32 -18.82
C VAL A 17 -24.43 3.36 -18.17
N SER A 18 -23.20 3.31 -18.65
CA SER A 18 -22.13 2.61 -17.96
C SER A 18 -21.90 3.39 -16.65
N ALA A 19 -22.20 2.77 -15.53
CA ALA A 19 -21.85 3.34 -14.22
C ALA A 19 -20.33 3.55 -14.22
N GLN A 20 -19.91 4.81 -14.23
CA GLN A 20 -18.49 5.14 -14.25
C GLN A 20 -17.94 4.89 -12.84
N TYR A 21 -17.19 3.81 -12.67
CA TYR A 21 -16.56 3.50 -11.40
C TYR A 21 -15.47 4.53 -11.06
N LYS A 22 -15.37 4.90 -9.78
CA LYS A 22 -14.24 5.68 -9.27
C LYS A 22 -12.98 4.82 -9.39
N ALA A 23 -11.95 5.34 -10.05
CA ALA A 23 -10.70 4.63 -10.20
C ALA A 23 -9.94 4.57 -8.87
N PRO A 24 -9.58 3.38 -8.37
CA PRO A 24 -8.73 3.27 -7.20
C PRO A 24 -7.30 3.70 -7.49
N GLN A 25 -6.61 4.17 -6.46
CA GLN A 25 -5.17 4.36 -6.48
C GLN A 25 -4.44 3.01 -6.44
N ILE A 26 -3.26 2.93 -7.01
CA ILE A 26 -2.47 1.69 -7.07
C ILE A 26 -1.19 1.85 -6.28
N VAL A 27 -0.93 0.92 -5.37
CA VAL A 27 0.28 0.80 -4.58
C VAL A 27 1.00 -0.51 -4.94
N ALA A 28 2.30 -0.43 -5.21
CA ALA A 28 3.13 -1.61 -5.44
C ALA A 28 3.61 -2.18 -4.10
N ASN A 29 3.27 -3.44 -3.81
CA ASN A 29 3.59 -4.16 -2.57
C ASN A 29 5.08 -4.57 -2.53
N GLY A 30 5.84 -3.98 -1.59
CA GLY A 30 7.30 -4.14 -1.55
C GLY A 30 8.02 -3.53 -2.77
N GLY A 31 7.42 -2.51 -3.40
CA GLY A 31 7.80 -1.99 -4.70
C GLY A 31 7.37 -2.88 -5.88
N TYR A 32 7.69 -2.47 -7.12
CA TYR A 32 7.42 -3.33 -8.29
C TYR A 32 8.54 -4.36 -8.47
N HIS A 33 8.56 -5.35 -7.61
CA HIS A 33 9.60 -6.37 -7.50
C HIS A 33 9.54 -7.46 -8.60
N LYS A 34 8.41 -7.65 -9.29
CA LYS A 34 8.27 -8.61 -10.39
C LYS A 34 8.82 -8.10 -11.72
N HIS A 35 9.29 -6.87 -11.77
CA HIS A 35 10.03 -6.37 -12.94
C HIS A 35 11.35 -7.14 -13.09
N ALA A 36 11.72 -7.53 -14.32
CA ALA A 36 12.85 -8.41 -14.60
C ALA A 36 14.19 -7.96 -13.97
N SER A 37 14.39 -6.65 -13.76
CA SER A 37 15.59 -6.08 -13.15
C SER A 37 15.49 -5.83 -11.65
N SER A 38 14.31 -6.05 -11.02
CA SER A 38 14.09 -5.72 -9.61
C SER A 38 14.04 -6.93 -8.68
N GLY A 39 13.47 -8.04 -9.09
CA GLY A 39 13.49 -9.37 -8.45
C GLY A 39 13.24 -9.53 -6.96
N ALA A 40 13.33 -8.48 -6.15
CA ALA A 40 13.22 -8.55 -4.69
C ALA A 40 12.33 -7.45 -4.13
N LYS A 41 11.37 -7.83 -3.25
CA LYS A 41 10.60 -6.88 -2.43
C LYS A 41 11.55 -6.06 -1.57
N ASN A 42 11.15 -4.82 -1.28
CA ASN A 42 11.92 -3.91 -0.44
C ASN A 42 13.30 -3.53 -1.00
N SER A 43 13.59 -3.86 -2.26
CA SER A 43 14.83 -3.46 -2.91
C SER A 43 14.75 -2.05 -3.50
N MET A 44 15.90 -1.42 -3.66
CA MET A 44 16.01 -0.10 -4.28
C MET A 44 15.56 -0.12 -5.74
N SER A 45 15.81 -1.23 -6.46
CA SER A 45 15.35 -1.41 -7.84
C SER A 45 13.83 -1.58 -7.93
N ALA A 46 13.19 -2.24 -6.95
CA ALA A 46 11.74 -2.37 -6.90
C ALA A 46 11.06 -1.00 -6.69
N LEU A 47 11.61 -0.14 -5.80
CA LEU A 47 11.15 1.25 -5.65
C LEU A 47 11.31 2.03 -6.96
N LYS A 48 12.50 1.96 -7.60
CA LYS A 48 12.74 2.63 -8.89
C LYS A 48 11.76 2.16 -9.98
N ALA A 49 11.44 0.87 -10.02
CA ALA A 49 10.49 0.30 -10.97
C ALA A 49 9.06 0.81 -10.72
N ALA A 50 8.60 0.86 -9.47
CA ALA A 50 7.31 1.45 -9.10
C ALA A 50 7.21 2.94 -9.52
N GLN A 51 8.27 3.72 -9.28
CA GLN A 51 8.34 5.13 -9.69
C GLN A 51 8.28 5.32 -11.22
N LYS A 52 8.84 4.38 -12.01
CA LYS A 52 8.73 4.41 -13.48
C LYS A 52 7.30 4.18 -13.96
N LEU A 53 6.51 3.42 -13.23
CA LEU A 53 5.09 3.18 -13.55
C LEU A 53 4.20 4.40 -13.29
N LYS A 54 4.69 5.43 -12.57
CA LYS A 54 3.91 6.62 -12.18
C LYS A 54 2.60 6.24 -11.51
N ILE A 55 2.64 5.28 -10.59
CA ILE A 55 1.53 4.87 -9.72
C ILE A 55 1.52 5.68 -8.44
N TYR A 56 0.43 5.61 -7.69
CA TYR A 56 0.20 6.38 -6.46
C TYR A 56 1.29 6.16 -5.42
N GLY A 57 1.63 4.88 -5.13
CA GLY A 57 2.58 4.58 -4.06
C GLY A 57 3.42 3.34 -4.31
N SER A 58 4.52 3.28 -3.57
CA SER A 58 5.37 2.11 -3.39
C SER A 58 5.41 1.80 -1.90
N GLU A 59 4.85 0.68 -1.50
CA GLU A 59 4.92 0.22 -0.11
C GLU A 59 6.28 -0.40 0.16
N CYS A 60 6.75 -0.30 1.40
CA CYS A 60 7.92 -1.01 1.91
C CYS A 60 7.79 -1.30 3.41
N ASP A 61 8.33 -2.46 3.80
CA ASP A 61 8.37 -2.91 5.19
C ASP A 61 9.50 -2.22 5.96
N VAL A 62 9.21 -1.59 7.10
CA VAL A 62 10.22 -0.98 7.95
C VAL A 62 10.33 -1.67 9.30
N ASN A 63 11.56 -1.94 9.70
CA ASN A 63 11.90 -2.67 10.93
C ASN A 63 13.04 -2.01 11.69
N LEU A 64 13.04 -2.21 13.02
CA LEU A 64 14.10 -1.74 13.92
C LEU A 64 15.09 -2.86 14.23
N THR A 65 16.37 -2.64 13.98
CA THR A 65 17.46 -3.56 14.35
C THR A 65 17.67 -3.61 15.85
N LYS A 66 18.49 -4.56 16.33
CA LYS A 66 18.88 -4.66 17.75
C LYS A 66 19.52 -3.37 18.26
N ASP A 67 20.36 -2.75 17.46
CA ASP A 67 21.10 -1.51 17.75
C ASP A 67 20.35 -0.22 17.37
N GLY A 68 19.04 -0.32 17.02
CA GLY A 68 18.16 0.82 16.88
C GLY A 68 18.22 1.54 15.53
N LYS A 69 18.73 0.89 14.46
CA LYS A 69 18.64 1.41 13.11
C LYS A 69 17.35 0.96 12.42
N VAL A 70 16.74 1.84 11.62
CA VAL A 70 15.57 1.52 10.82
C VAL A 70 16.00 1.05 9.43
N LEU A 71 15.66 -0.18 9.09
CA LEU A 71 15.98 -0.80 7.81
C LEU A 71 14.69 -1.08 7.02
N VAL A 72 14.81 -1.07 5.67
CA VAL A 72 13.73 -1.44 4.76
C VAL A 72 13.85 -2.92 4.44
N VAL A 73 13.14 -3.73 5.23
CA VAL A 73 13.17 -5.19 5.14
C VAL A 73 12.00 -5.81 5.91
N GLN A 74 11.44 -6.90 5.38
CA GLN A 74 10.43 -7.67 6.09
C GLN A 74 11.05 -8.43 7.27
N SER A 75 10.36 -8.48 8.43
CA SER A 75 10.80 -9.25 9.60
C SER A 75 10.89 -10.73 9.26
N GLY A 76 11.96 -11.41 9.73
CA GLY A 76 12.21 -12.84 9.44
C GLY A 76 12.46 -13.14 7.96
N TRP A 77 12.68 -12.12 7.13
CA TRP A 77 12.89 -12.28 5.71
C TRP A 77 14.32 -12.77 5.40
N HIS A 78 14.43 -13.63 4.37
CA HIS A 78 15.69 -14.12 3.82
C HIS A 78 15.76 -13.83 2.32
N PRO A 79 16.93 -13.48 1.77
CA PRO A 79 17.17 -13.47 0.32
C PRO A 79 16.80 -14.84 -0.28
N GLY A 80 15.84 -14.88 -1.20
CA GLY A 80 15.31 -16.14 -1.75
C GLY A 80 13.97 -16.59 -1.19
N GLY A 81 13.31 -15.77 -0.35
CA GLY A 81 11.90 -15.95 0.04
C GLY A 81 11.62 -16.97 1.14
N LYS A 82 12.65 -17.55 1.79
CA LYS A 82 12.49 -18.45 2.94
C LYS A 82 12.81 -17.70 4.24
N ALA A 83 12.00 -17.90 5.28
CA ALA A 83 12.28 -17.37 6.60
C ALA A 83 13.65 -17.89 7.10
N ASN A 84 14.57 -16.96 7.43
CA ASN A 84 15.85 -17.32 8.05
C ASN A 84 15.85 -16.87 9.50
N PRO A 85 15.73 -17.80 10.47
CA PRO A 85 15.79 -17.47 11.89
C PRO A 85 17.08 -16.77 12.30
N LYS A 86 18.17 -16.92 11.53
CA LYS A 86 19.47 -16.28 11.79
C LYS A 86 19.53 -14.84 11.27
N ALA A 87 18.58 -14.40 10.46
CA ALA A 87 18.47 -13.04 9.91
C ALA A 87 17.28 -12.27 10.50
N ASP A 88 16.91 -12.54 11.74
CA ASP A 88 15.92 -11.77 12.46
C ASP A 88 16.46 -10.33 12.68
N VAL A 89 15.77 -9.38 12.04
CA VAL A 89 16.14 -7.96 12.07
C VAL A 89 16.23 -7.45 13.49
N GLN A 90 15.26 -7.81 14.34
CA GLN A 90 15.17 -7.31 15.71
C GLN A 90 16.25 -7.84 16.65
N ARG A 91 16.89 -8.95 16.28
CA ARG A 91 17.98 -9.61 17.04
C ARG A 91 19.35 -9.36 16.43
N SER A 92 19.42 -8.76 15.24
CA SER A 92 20.67 -8.50 14.51
C SER A 92 21.05 -7.03 14.55
N SER A 93 22.36 -6.73 14.50
CA SER A 93 22.84 -5.36 14.30
C SER A 93 22.59 -4.90 12.86
N ALA A 94 22.50 -3.59 12.67
CA ALA A 94 22.36 -2.99 11.35
C ALA A 94 23.51 -3.43 10.42
N LYS A 95 24.75 -3.43 10.91
CA LYS A 95 25.93 -3.88 10.14
C LYS A 95 25.70 -5.27 9.57
N LYS A 96 25.29 -6.24 10.40
CA LYS A 96 25.03 -7.61 9.96
C LYS A 96 23.90 -7.69 8.92
N MET A 97 22.84 -6.90 9.11
CA MET A 97 21.70 -6.92 8.19
C MET A 97 22.05 -6.28 6.83
N LEU A 98 22.80 -5.18 6.82
CA LEU A 98 23.20 -4.48 5.60
C LEU A 98 24.18 -5.29 4.73
N ASP A 99 24.86 -6.28 5.30
CA ASP A 99 25.73 -7.20 4.57
C ASP A 99 24.97 -8.38 3.91
N ILE A 100 23.62 -8.46 4.07
CA ILE A 100 22.81 -9.53 3.49
C ILE A 100 22.29 -9.08 2.11
N PRO A 101 22.68 -9.79 1.02
CA PRO A 101 22.17 -9.47 -0.30
C PRO A 101 20.74 -10.01 -0.50
N PHE A 102 19.96 -9.30 -1.29
CA PHE A 102 18.73 -9.79 -1.90
C PHE A 102 19.03 -10.79 -3.02
N ALA A 103 18.01 -11.53 -3.46
CA ALA A 103 18.14 -12.48 -4.58
C ALA A 103 18.64 -11.84 -5.90
N ASN A 104 18.44 -10.53 -6.06
CA ASN A 104 18.90 -9.75 -7.22
C ASN A 104 20.29 -9.14 -7.04
N GLY A 105 21.02 -9.49 -5.98
CA GLY A 105 22.36 -8.99 -5.66
C GLY A 105 22.41 -7.59 -5.04
N GLU A 106 21.28 -6.88 -4.88
CA GLU A 106 21.25 -5.65 -4.09
C GLU A 106 21.29 -5.98 -2.59
N TYR A 107 21.67 -5.01 -1.77
CA TYR A 107 21.69 -5.15 -0.32
C TYR A 107 20.49 -4.48 0.32
N ILE A 108 20.17 -4.92 1.57
CA ILE A 108 19.18 -4.25 2.42
C ILE A 108 19.57 -2.77 2.55
N SER A 109 18.60 -1.89 2.49
CA SER A 109 18.80 -0.45 2.57
C SER A 109 18.33 0.10 3.92
N THR A 110 18.94 1.22 4.36
CA THR A 110 18.40 2.02 5.45
C THR A 110 17.14 2.77 4.99
N LEU A 111 16.30 3.23 5.93
CA LEU A 111 15.16 4.07 5.62
C LEU A 111 15.60 5.41 5.02
N GLU A 112 16.71 5.97 5.50
CA GLU A 112 17.30 7.21 4.99
C GLU A 112 17.63 7.12 3.49
N ASP A 113 18.22 6.01 3.05
CA ASP A 113 18.54 5.80 1.63
C ASP A 113 17.30 5.64 0.77
N PHE A 114 16.27 4.95 1.30
CA PHE A 114 14.97 4.81 0.64
C PHE A 114 14.28 6.17 0.46
N LEU A 115 14.22 7.00 1.50
CA LEU A 115 13.64 8.34 1.45
C LEU A 115 14.42 9.25 0.48
N LYS A 116 15.76 9.22 0.53
CA LYS A 116 16.61 9.96 -0.42
C LYS A 116 16.32 9.56 -1.87
N ARG A 117 16.01 8.29 -2.10
CA ARG A 117 15.60 7.81 -3.43
C ARG A 117 14.18 8.23 -3.77
N ALA A 118 13.23 8.09 -2.84
CA ALA A 118 11.84 8.47 -3.02
C ALA A 118 11.68 9.95 -3.37
N ALA A 119 12.44 10.83 -2.71
CA ALA A 119 12.45 12.27 -2.96
C ALA A 119 12.77 12.66 -4.40
N LYS A 120 13.50 11.82 -5.16
CA LYS A 120 13.80 12.09 -6.58
C LYS A 120 12.58 11.96 -7.50
N LYS A 121 11.50 11.33 -7.06
CA LYS A 121 10.25 11.12 -7.81
C LYS A 121 9.05 11.21 -6.86
N PRO A 122 8.76 12.38 -6.31
CA PRO A 122 7.76 12.56 -5.24
C PRO A 122 6.31 12.29 -5.71
N ALA A 123 6.06 12.22 -7.01
CA ALA A 123 4.75 11.85 -7.54
C ALA A 123 4.30 10.42 -7.17
N THR A 124 5.25 9.53 -6.79
CA THR A 124 4.95 8.21 -6.22
C THR A 124 5.28 8.26 -4.73
N LYS A 125 4.26 8.20 -3.89
CA LYS A 125 4.40 8.21 -2.44
C LYS A 125 5.16 6.99 -1.93
N LEU A 126 5.81 7.13 -0.78
CA LEU A 126 6.38 6.02 -0.06
C LEU A 126 5.44 5.62 1.08
N ILE A 127 4.97 4.37 1.06
CA ILE A 127 4.05 3.84 2.06
C ILE A 127 4.86 2.98 3.01
N LEU A 128 5.03 3.44 4.25
CA LEU A 128 5.87 2.78 5.26
C LEU A 128 5.03 1.83 6.11
N ASP A 129 5.24 0.52 5.97
CA ASP A 129 4.62 -0.50 6.81
C ASP A 129 5.50 -0.74 8.06
N LEU A 130 5.11 -0.13 9.19
CA LEU A 130 5.79 -0.26 10.46
C LEU A 130 5.47 -1.62 11.07
N LYS A 131 6.43 -2.53 10.98
CA LYS A 131 6.26 -3.91 11.44
C LYS A 131 6.22 -4.00 12.97
N SER A 132 5.36 -4.88 13.48
CA SER A 132 5.28 -5.17 14.91
C SER A 132 6.65 -5.57 15.47
N GLN A 133 6.94 -5.11 16.67
CA GLN A 133 8.17 -5.38 17.36
C GLN A 133 7.93 -6.34 18.56
N ALA A 134 9.01 -6.90 19.10
CA ALA A 134 8.94 -7.85 20.21
C ALA A 134 8.36 -7.27 21.52
N THR A 135 8.40 -5.94 21.70
CA THR A 135 7.85 -5.24 22.87
C THR A 135 7.26 -3.90 22.46
N LEU A 136 6.32 -3.38 23.28
CA LEU A 136 5.71 -2.07 23.07
C LEU A 136 6.76 -0.94 23.09
N GLN A 137 7.77 -1.04 23.94
CA GLN A 137 8.86 -0.05 23.98
C GLN A 137 9.64 -0.01 22.66
N ARG A 138 9.83 -1.16 22.03
CA ARG A 138 10.47 -1.21 20.72
C ARG A 138 9.54 -0.69 19.59
N GLU A 139 8.23 -0.88 19.71
CA GLU A 139 7.24 -0.29 18.77
C GLU A 139 7.26 1.23 18.89
N THR A 140 7.22 1.76 20.12
CA THR A 140 7.37 3.21 20.37
C THR A 140 8.67 3.74 19.78
N LYS A 141 9.79 3.06 20.02
CA LYS A 141 11.09 3.46 19.45
C LYS A 141 11.09 3.42 17.92
N LEU A 142 10.49 2.40 17.31
CA LEU A 142 10.38 2.34 15.83
C LEU A 142 9.61 3.55 15.29
N VAL A 143 8.49 3.92 15.90
CA VAL A 143 7.71 5.10 15.51
C VAL A 143 8.54 6.38 15.65
N ASP A 144 9.23 6.58 16.79
CA ASP A 144 10.05 7.77 17.04
C ASP A 144 11.17 7.91 16.00
N GLU A 145 11.91 6.83 15.73
CA GLU A 145 12.99 6.84 14.75
C GLU A 145 12.47 7.07 13.32
N VAL A 146 11.37 6.42 12.93
CA VAL A 146 10.77 6.60 11.60
C VAL A 146 10.33 8.05 11.40
N LEU A 147 9.62 8.64 12.36
CA LEU A 147 9.15 10.03 12.27
C LEU A 147 10.33 11.00 12.18
N ALA A 148 11.36 10.83 13.02
CA ALA A 148 12.57 11.67 12.99
C ALA A 148 13.33 11.57 11.65
N ILE A 149 13.45 10.36 11.08
CA ILE A 149 14.11 10.15 9.79
C ILE A 149 13.30 10.80 8.65
N VAL A 150 11.96 10.65 8.66
CA VAL A 150 11.06 11.27 7.66
C VAL A 150 11.12 12.79 7.74
N GLU A 151 11.10 13.36 8.95
CA GLU A 151 11.23 14.80 9.19
C GLU A 151 12.56 15.34 8.68
N LYS A 152 13.66 14.71 9.07
CA LYS A 152 15.01 15.07 8.60
C LYS A 152 15.16 15.02 7.07
N ALA A 153 14.43 14.11 6.43
CA ALA A 153 14.42 13.99 4.97
C ALA A 153 13.49 15.03 4.28
N GLY A 154 12.67 15.79 5.03
CA GLY A 154 11.67 16.71 4.49
C GLY A 154 10.56 16.00 3.69
N MET A 155 10.23 14.74 4.04
CA MET A 155 9.36 13.87 3.24
C MET A 155 7.97 13.67 3.83
N GLN A 156 7.56 14.44 4.85
CA GLN A 156 6.30 14.25 5.58
C GLN A 156 5.07 14.25 4.67
N SER A 157 5.04 15.10 3.65
CA SER A 157 3.92 15.18 2.68
C SER A 157 3.91 14.04 1.65
N ASN A 158 5.02 13.30 1.51
CA ASN A 158 5.19 12.25 0.51
C ASN A 158 5.24 10.83 1.10
N VAL A 159 5.01 10.72 2.41
CA VAL A 159 4.97 9.46 3.15
C VAL A 159 3.58 9.22 3.71
N GLU A 160 3.16 7.97 3.71
CA GLU A 160 1.99 7.46 4.44
C GLU A 160 2.45 6.29 5.34
N TYR A 161 1.73 6.08 6.44
CA TYR A 161 2.11 5.08 7.44
C TYR A 161 1.08 3.97 7.53
N LEU A 162 1.55 2.72 7.55
CA LEU A 162 0.75 1.55 7.88
C LEU A 162 1.17 1.05 9.26
N ALA A 163 0.19 0.88 10.13
CA ALA A 163 0.39 0.40 11.50
C ALA A 163 -0.02 -1.07 11.60
N ALA A 164 0.96 -1.97 11.65
CA ALA A 164 0.73 -3.41 11.75
C ALA A 164 0.21 -3.87 13.13
N HIS A 165 0.23 -3.00 14.14
CA HIS A 165 -0.22 -3.28 15.49
C HIS A 165 -0.97 -2.06 16.09
N PRO A 166 -2.00 -2.26 16.95
CA PRO A 166 -2.76 -1.15 17.55
C PRO A 166 -1.89 -0.13 18.31
N TRP A 167 -0.85 -0.58 18.99
CA TRP A 167 0.06 0.31 19.69
C TRP A 167 0.84 1.22 18.74
N VAL A 168 1.30 0.68 17.61
CA VAL A 168 1.95 1.47 16.55
C VAL A 168 0.99 2.53 16.00
N ALA A 169 -0.30 2.16 15.78
CA ALA A 169 -1.31 3.11 15.34
C ALA A 169 -1.52 4.24 16.36
N PHE A 170 -1.63 3.90 17.65
CA PHE A 170 -1.76 4.86 18.74
C PHE A 170 -0.56 5.83 18.79
N GLU A 171 0.65 5.32 18.74
CA GLU A 171 1.88 6.13 18.78
C GLU A 171 2.00 7.04 17.55
N LEU A 172 1.66 6.54 16.35
CA LEU A 172 1.64 7.35 15.12
C LEU A 172 0.60 8.47 15.19
N VAL A 173 -0.64 8.15 15.59
CA VAL A 173 -1.72 9.17 15.71
C VAL A 173 -1.36 10.25 16.71
N LYS A 174 -0.67 9.87 17.81
CA LYS A 174 -0.23 10.80 18.85
C LYS A 174 0.93 11.71 18.41
N LYS A 175 1.84 11.21 17.58
CA LYS A 175 3.16 11.85 17.34
C LYS A 175 3.37 12.37 15.92
N ALA A 176 2.72 11.77 14.92
CA ALA A 176 2.90 12.20 13.53
C ALA A 176 2.33 13.61 13.31
N PRO A 177 2.86 14.38 12.35
CA PRO A 177 2.32 15.69 12.02
C PRO A 177 0.82 15.64 11.71
N GLN A 178 0.10 16.68 12.10
CA GLN A 178 -1.34 16.79 11.81
C GLN A 178 -1.61 16.60 10.30
N GLY A 179 -2.61 15.80 9.97
CA GLY A 179 -2.97 15.48 8.58
C GLY A 179 -2.17 14.34 7.96
N SER A 180 -1.27 13.69 8.71
CA SER A 180 -0.60 12.48 8.24
C SER A 180 -1.60 11.38 7.90
N ALA A 181 -1.39 10.68 6.79
CA ALA A 181 -2.17 9.50 6.43
C ALA A 181 -1.66 8.29 7.24
N ILE A 182 -2.52 7.76 8.10
CA ILE A 182 -2.22 6.62 8.99
C ILE A 182 -3.28 5.55 8.76
N ALA A 183 -2.88 4.41 8.25
CA ALA A 183 -3.74 3.26 8.05
C ALA A 183 -3.51 2.20 9.14
N TYR A 184 -4.60 1.65 9.67
CA TYR A 184 -4.52 0.44 10.47
C TYR A 184 -4.43 -0.79 9.56
N LEU A 185 -3.33 -1.52 9.65
CA LEU A 185 -3.03 -2.73 8.85
C LEU A 185 -3.42 -4.00 9.63
N GLY A 186 -4.64 -4.04 10.14
CA GLY A 186 -5.18 -5.21 10.81
C GLY A 186 -6.10 -6.03 9.90
N ASN A 187 -6.99 -6.77 10.53
CA ASN A 187 -8.07 -7.47 9.83
C ASN A 187 -9.23 -7.73 10.79
N ASP A 188 -9.18 -7.18 11.98
CA ASP A 188 -9.94 -7.56 13.17
C ASP A 188 -10.91 -6.46 13.65
N TYR A 189 -10.53 -5.20 13.57
CA TYR A 189 -11.37 -4.10 14.03
C TYR A 189 -12.31 -3.58 12.95
N ASP A 190 -13.53 -3.21 13.34
CA ASP A 190 -14.49 -2.58 12.45
C ASP A 190 -14.12 -1.10 12.16
N PRO A 191 -14.75 -0.47 11.15
CA PRO A 191 -14.44 0.91 10.80
C PRO A 191 -14.71 1.94 11.90
N VAL A 192 -15.68 1.67 12.80
CA VAL A 192 -15.97 2.59 13.92
C VAL A 192 -14.80 2.60 14.90
N TYR A 193 -14.31 1.41 15.24
CA TYR A 193 -13.17 1.26 16.14
C TYR A 193 -11.91 1.93 15.55
N VAL A 194 -11.58 1.65 14.28
CA VAL A 194 -10.41 2.24 13.61
C VAL A 194 -10.52 3.76 13.53
N LYS A 195 -11.73 4.31 13.28
CA LYS A 195 -11.97 5.76 13.35
C LYS A 195 -11.73 6.31 14.75
N GLY A 196 -12.21 5.58 15.78
CA GLY A 196 -12.00 5.92 17.18
C GLY A 196 -10.53 5.92 17.61
N MET A 197 -9.69 5.09 16.97
CA MET A 197 -8.23 5.11 17.16
C MET A 197 -7.56 6.38 16.59
N GLY A 198 -8.26 7.15 15.76
CA GLY A 198 -7.71 8.33 15.07
C GLY A 198 -7.04 8.03 13.74
N CYS A 199 -7.10 6.79 13.25
CA CYS A 199 -6.58 6.43 11.93
C CYS A 199 -7.41 7.09 10.82
N THR A 200 -6.78 7.29 9.66
CA THR A 200 -7.41 7.88 8.47
C THR A 200 -7.88 6.82 7.46
N SER A 201 -7.42 5.59 7.62
CA SER A 201 -7.70 4.50 6.67
C SER A 201 -7.63 3.12 7.31
N LEU A 202 -8.30 2.16 6.64
CA LEU A 202 -8.17 0.72 6.90
C LEU A 202 -7.45 0.08 5.71
N ASP A 203 -6.41 -0.69 6.02
CA ASP A 203 -5.67 -1.46 5.02
C ASP A 203 -5.79 -2.95 5.34
N TYR A 204 -6.77 -3.62 4.72
CA TYR A 204 -7.17 -4.98 5.07
C TYR A 204 -7.01 -5.96 3.92
N ASN A 205 -6.80 -7.23 4.31
CA ASN A 205 -6.76 -8.32 3.35
C ASN A 205 -8.05 -8.38 2.53
N ILE A 206 -7.93 -8.59 1.22
CA ILE A 206 -9.07 -8.70 0.29
C ILE A 206 -10.13 -9.72 0.74
N LYS A 207 -9.73 -10.80 1.42
CA LYS A 207 -10.66 -11.79 1.97
C LYS A 207 -11.54 -11.22 3.06
N VAL A 208 -11.02 -10.30 3.88
CA VAL A 208 -11.81 -9.60 4.91
C VAL A 208 -12.84 -8.69 4.26
N TRP A 209 -12.43 -7.90 3.26
CA TRP A 209 -13.34 -7.03 2.52
C TRP A 209 -14.47 -7.81 1.83
N LYS A 210 -14.15 -8.94 1.21
CA LYS A 210 -15.18 -9.81 0.61
C LYS A 210 -16.16 -10.36 1.65
N LYS A 211 -15.68 -10.75 2.83
CA LYS A 211 -16.50 -11.26 3.94
C LYS A 211 -17.30 -10.15 4.64
N LYS A 212 -16.72 -8.95 4.77
CA LYS A 212 -17.27 -7.80 5.49
C LYS A 212 -17.60 -6.64 4.53
N LYS A 213 -18.23 -6.94 3.42
CA LYS A 213 -18.49 -5.97 2.33
C LYS A 213 -19.17 -4.67 2.78
N ASN A 214 -20.04 -4.75 3.78
CA ASN A 214 -20.70 -3.58 4.39
C ASN A 214 -19.72 -2.61 5.06
N TRP A 215 -18.55 -3.08 5.51
CA TRP A 215 -17.53 -2.24 6.13
C TRP A 215 -16.96 -1.20 5.17
N ILE A 216 -16.92 -1.46 3.86
CA ILE A 216 -16.49 -0.46 2.86
C ILE A 216 -17.38 0.77 2.92
N LYS A 217 -18.72 0.57 2.86
CA LYS A 217 -19.69 1.67 2.96
C LYS A 217 -19.64 2.36 4.32
N GLN A 218 -19.44 1.60 5.40
CA GLN A 218 -19.31 2.13 6.75
C GLN A 218 -18.04 2.99 6.89
N ALA A 219 -16.91 2.51 6.40
CA ALA A 219 -15.66 3.28 6.37
C ALA A 219 -15.81 4.61 5.63
N HIS A 220 -16.40 4.60 4.44
CA HIS A 220 -16.65 5.83 3.67
C HIS A 220 -17.57 6.82 4.40
N LYS A 221 -18.62 6.35 5.08
CA LYS A 221 -19.50 7.22 5.89
C LYS A 221 -18.75 7.90 7.05
N LEU A 222 -17.69 7.25 7.55
CA LEU A 222 -16.83 7.79 8.61
C LEU A 222 -15.66 8.63 8.07
N GLY A 223 -15.59 8.82 6.75
CA GLY A 223 -14.50 9.54 6.09
C GLY A 223 -13.16 8.80 6.12
N LEU A 224 -13.18 7.46 6.22
CA LEU A 224 -12.01 6.61 6.16
C LEU A 224 -11.74 6.14 4.74
N VAL A 225 -10.47 6.08 4.37
CA VAL A 225 -10.00 5.48 3.12
C VAL A 225 -9.95 3.96 3.27
N VAL A 226 -10.34 3.24 2.22
CA VAL A 226 -10.35 1.78 2.16
C VAL A 226 -9.24 1.28 1.25
N ASN A 227 -8.27 0.57 1.80
CA ASN A 227 -7.22 -0.11 1.06
C ASN A 227 -7.38 -1.64 1.15
N ALA A 228 -7.10 -2.35 0.06
CA ALA A 228 -7.12 -3.81 0.00
C ALA A 228 -5.77 -4.39 -0.41
N TRP A 229 -5.28 -5.40 0.33
CA TRP A 229 -4.04 -6.12 0.08
C TRP A 229 -4.19 -7.64 0.22
N VAL A 230 -3.33 -8.47 -0.35
CA VAL A 230 -2.58 -8.22 -1.57
C VAL A 230 -3.46 -8.68 -2.72
N VAL A 231 -3.76 -7.77 -3.67
CA VAL A 231 -4.77 -7.99 -4.72
C VAL A 231 -4.05 -8.25 -6.04
N ASN A 232 -3.83 -9.53 -6.36
CA ASN A 232 -2.99 -9.93 -7.51
C ASN A 232 -3.78 -10.51 -8.69
N LYS A 233 -5.02 -10.95 -8.46
CA LYS A 233 -5.85 -11.57 -9.50
C LYS A 233 -6.74 -10.53 -10.18
N GLU A 234 -6.94 -10.69 -11.48
CA GLU A 234 -7.84 -9.81 -12.26
C GLU A 234 -9.24 -9.73 -11.65
N GLU A 235 -9.82 -10.89 -11.28
CA GLU A 235 -11.14 -10.97 -10.65
C GLU A 235 -11.24 -10.15 -9.35
N ASP A 236 -10.17 -10.16 -8.53
CA ASP A 236 -10.09 -9.42 -7.28
C ASP A 236 -9.92 -7.91 -7.51
N ILE A 237 -9.13 -7.53 -8.52
CA ILE A 237 -8.98 -6.13 -8.92
C ILE A 237 -10.32 -5.57 -9.41
N ARG A 238 -11.01 -6.29 -10.28
CA ARG A 238 -12.35 -5.92 -10.76
C ARG A 238 -13.36 -5.81 -9.61
N TRP A 239 -13.32 -6.76 -8.69
CA TRP A 239 -14.15 -6.73 -7.48
C TRP A 239 -13.89 -5.48 -6.63
N CYS A 240 -12.64 -5.12 -6.39
CA CYS A 240 -12.27 -3.90 -5.65
C CYS A 240 -12.85 -2.65 -6.29
N ILE A 241 -12.72 -2.51 -7.60
CA ILE A 241 -13.26 -1.37 -8.37
C ILE A 241 -14.79 -1.29 -8.23
N GLN A 242 -15.48 -2.41 -8.42
CA GLN A 242 -16.95 -2.50 -8.35
C GLN A 242 -17.51 -2.21 -6.96
N ASN A 243 -16.72 -2.45 -5.91
CA ASN A 243 -17.14 -2.25 -4.53
C ASN A 243 -16.60 -0.95 -3.90
N GLY A 244 -15.91 -0.11 -4.69
CA GLY A 244 -15.50 1.22 -4.26
C GLY A 244 -14.29 1.20 -3.31
N VAL A 245 -13.39 0.20 -3.41
CA VAL A 245 -12.09 0.24 -2.74
C VAL A 245 -11.30 1.43 -3.28
N ASP A 246 -10.71 2.23 -2.39
CA ASP A 246 -10.01 3.47 -2.78
C ASP A 246 -8.55 3.22 -3.18
N ILE A 247 -7.90 2.23 -2.57
CA ILE A 247 -6.50 1.88 -2.83
C ILE A 247 -6.37 0.37 -3.02
N ILE A 248 -5.63 -0.03 -4.03
CA ILE A 248 -5.27 -1.44 -4.30
C ILE A 248 -3.77 -1.61 -4.12
N THR A 249 -3.37 -2.37 -3.11
CA THR A 249 -1.98 -2.79 -2.89
C THR A 249 -1.75 -4.16 -3.54
N THR A 250 -0.79 -4.23 -4.50
CA THR A 250 -0.62 -5.39 -5.38
C THR A 250 0.84 -5.66 -5.75
N ASP A 251 1.16 -6.94 -6.00
CA ASP A 251 2.41 -7.37 -6.64
C ASP A 251 2.35 -7.21 -8.18
N GLU A 252 1.14 -6.92 -8.74
CA GLU A 252 0.87 -6.84 -10.18
C GLU A 252 0.41 -5.43 -10.61
N PRO A 253 1.19 -4.37 -10.34
CA PRO A 253 0.73 -3.00 -10.58
C PRO A 253 0.47 -2.69 -12.05
N VAL A 254 1.12 -3.38 -12.99
CA VAL A 254 0.87 -3.22 -14.43
C VAL A 254 -0.49 -3.79 -14.82
N LEU A 255 -0.85 -4.97 -14.30
CA LEU A 255 -2.16 -5.57 -14.49
C LEU A 255 -3.25 -4.67 -13.89
N ALA A 256 -3.04 -4.21 -12.65
CA ALA A 256 -3.98 -3.32 -11.99
C ALA A 256 -4.21 -2.03 -12.78
N LYS A 257 -3.16 -1.37 -13.29
CA LYS A 257 -3.29 -0.19 -14.16
C LYS A 257 -4.11 -0.46 -15.43
N LYS A 258 -3.88 -1.62 -16.07
CA LYS A 258 -4.62 -2.03 -17.27
C LYS A 258 -6.12 -2.13 -16.96
N ILE A 259 -6.49 -2.85 -15.89
CA ILE A 259 -7.89 -3.09 -15.52
C ILE A 259 -8.57 -1.79 -15.05
N VAL A 260 -7.89 -0.95 -14.26
CA VAL A 260 -8.44 0.36 -13.85
C VAL A 260 -8.72 1.23 -15.08
N LYS A 261 -7.79 1.28 -16.05
CA LYS A 261 -8.01 2.02 -17.30
C LYS A 261 -9.19 1.47 -18.10
N GLU A 262 -9.35 0.15 -18.14
CA GLU A 262 -10.44 -0.52 -18.86
C GLU A 262 -11.80 -0.21 -18.23
N MET A 263 -11.93 -0.32 -16.90
CA MET A 263 -13.20 -0.19 -16.18
C MET A 263 -13.60 1.25 -15.86
N CYS A 264 -12.62 2.12 -15.63
CA CYS A 264 -12.87 3.51 -15.17
C CYS A 264 -12.61 4.56 -16.26
N GLY A 265 -12.09 4.15 -17.42
CA GLY A 265 -11.72 5.07 -18.51
C GLY A 265 -10.42 5.83 -18.23
N LYS A 266 -10.09 6.81 -19.10
CA LYS A 266 -8.96 7.70 -18.85
C LYS A 266 -9.37 8.67 -17.74
N GLN A 267 -8.65 8.66 -16.61
CA GLN A 267 -8.66 9.83 -15.73
C GLN A 267 -8.14 11.02 -16.56
N LYS A 268 -9.00 12.03 -16.74
CA LYS A 268 -8.61 13.32 -17.31
C LYS A 268 -7.68 14.07 -16.37
#